data_1a7647e382c9b371d6384ab4865dc2e4
#
_entry.id   1a7647e382c9b371d6384ab4865dc2e4
#
_cell.length_a   1.000
_cell.length_b   1.000
_cell.length_c   1.000
_cell.angle_alpha   90.00
_cell.angle_beta   90.00
_cell.angle_gamma   90.00
#
_symmetry.space_group_name_H-M   'P 1'
#
loop_
_entity.id
_entity.type
_entity.pdbx_description
1 polymer ?
#
loop_
_entity_poly.entity_id
_entity_poly.type
_entity_poly.pdbx_seq_one_letter_code
_entity_poly.pdbx_strand_id
1 'polypeptide(L)'
;MKRTLAEIANLINGKLCGDYDENLVITGATGIALAGPSEITFAVDPHLEEAIACNAAAVIIQEDVDGFSKTCIKVKNPREAFNILLNIFKPELKVEKVISSKAHIGKNVKIGEDVAIMDFAYIDDNAIIGDNVEIYPNVYIGQYASVDENTILHSGVSVREYCKVGKNVIIHDNTVIGADGFGFITKDG
;
A
#
# COMPACT_ATOMS: atom_id res chain seq x y z
N MET A 1 -0.74 3.13 14.28
CA MET A 1 0.40 2.56 15.06
C MET A 1 1.14 3.70 15.76
N LYS A 2 1.84 3.47 16.90
CA LYS A 2 2.62 4.52 17.61
C LYS A 2 4.07 4.06 17.68
N ARG A 3 5.03 4.96 17.49
CA ARG A 3 6.47 4.69 17.58
C ARG A 3 7.18 5.84 18.27
N THR A 4 8.26 5.55 19.00
CA THR A 4 9.12 6.63 19.53
C THR A 4 9.99 7.21 18.42
N LEU A 5 10.48 8.43 18.61
CA LEU A 5 11.35 9.09 17.66
C LEU A 5 12.65 8.29 17.44
N ALA A 6 13.19 7.68 18.51
CA ALA A 6 14.36 6.81 18.43
C ALA A 6 14.09 5.53 17.61
N GLU A 7 12.92 4.89 17.81
CA GLU A 7 12.53 3.74 16.99
C GLU A 7 12.43 4.10 15.50
N ILE A 8 11.85 5.27 15.20
CA ILE A 8 11.74 5.76 13.81
C ILE A 8 13.12 6.00 13.21
N ALA A 9 14.01 6.67 13.94
CA ALA A 9 15.37 6.93 13.45
C ALA A 9 16.10 5.62 13.12
N ASN A 10 15.98 4.61 13.96
CA ASN A 10 16.55 3.28 13.71
C ASN A 10 15.94 2.58 12.48
N LEU A 11 14.61 2.64 12.32
CA LEU A 11 13.90 2.00 11.20
C LEU A 11 14.31 2.56 9.84
N ILE A 12 14.60 3.87 9.77
CA ILE A 12 15.00 4.53 8.52
C ILE A 12 16.52 4.73 8.41
N ASN A 13 17.32 4.10 9.29
CA ASN A 13 18.76 4.23 9.35
C ASN A 13 19.22 5.71 9.40
N GLY A 14 18.50 6.53 10.16
CA GLY A 14 18.74 7.96 10.29
C GLY A 14 19.42 8.34 11.59
N LYS A 15 20.02 9.53 11.59
CA LYS A 15 20.66 10.13 12.77
C LYS A 15 19.80 11.26 13.31
N LEU A 16 19.43 11.17 14.60
CA LEU A 16 18.72 12.25 15.32
C LEU A 16 19.61 13.49 15.47
N CYS A 17 19.05 14.66 15.26
CA CYS A 17 19.69 15.96 15.38
C CYS A 17 18.72 17.03 15.91
N GLY A 18 19.29 18.11 16.48
CA GLY A 18 18.53 19.18 17.13
C GLY A 18 18.27 18.89 18.60
N ASP A 19 17.35 19.64 19.20
CA ASP A 19 16.87 19.40 20.57
C ASP A 19 15.70 18.42 20.49
N TYR A 20 15.93 17.18 20.95
CA TYR A 20 14.94 16.11 20.81
C TYR A 20 14.79 15.27 22.08
N ASP A 21 13.59 14.76 22.27
CA ASP A 21 13.30 13.68 23.23
C ASP A 21 13.20 12.36 22.44
N GLU A 22 14.10 11.43 22.73
CA GLU A 22 14.13 10.11 22.08
C GLU A 22 12.83 9.32 22.29
N ASN A 23 12.13 9.58 23.40
CA ASN A 23 10.89 8.90 23.76
C ASN A 23 9.65 9.61 23.22
N LEU A 24 9.81 10.74 22.51
CA LEU A 24 8.69 11.45 21.89
C LEU A 24 7.90 10.49 20.98
N VAL A 25 6.62 10.36 21.28
CA VAL A 25 5.74 9.44 20.57
C VAL A 25 5.20 10.07 19.29
N ILE A 26 5.54 9.48 18.17
CA ILE A 26 5.03 9.84 16.84
C ILE A 26 3.84 8.93 16.49
N THR A 27 2.77 9.53 16.01
CA THR A 27 1.51 8.84 15.72
C THR A 27 1.18 8.75 14.23
N GLY A 28 1.93 9.47 13.39
CA GLY A 28 1.68 9.52 11.96
C GLY A 28 2.82 10.18 11.18
N ALA A 29 2.75 10.03 9.87
CA ALA A 29 3.61 10.70 8.90
C ALA A 29 2.73 11.39 7.84
N THR A 30 2.96 12.69 7.60
CA THR A 30 2.13 13.46 6.67
C THR A 30 2.91 14.62 6.05
N GLY A 31 2.34 15.28 5.04
CA GLY A 31 2.99 16.40 4.35
C GLY A 31 3.19 17.63 5.25
N ILE A 32 4.15 18.48 4.91
CA ILE A 32 4.59 19.65 5.70
C ILE A 32 3.42 20.54 6.13
N ALA A 33 2.51 20.85 5.22
CA ALA A 33 1.39 21.77 5.45
C ALA A 33 0.34 21.23 6.45
N LEU A 34 0.28 19.92 6.65
CA LEU A 34 -0.75 19.26 7.46
C LEU A 34 -0.21 18.64 8.74
N ALA A 35 1.11 18.54 8.87
CA ALA A 35 1.75 17.85 9.98
C ALA A 35 1.48 18.52 11.31
N GLY A 36 0.97 17.76 12.26
CA GLY A 36 0.71 18.17 13.63
C GLY A 36 1.84 17.85 14.62
N PRO A 37 1.67 18.24 15.89
CA PRO A 37 2.72 18.14 16.91
C PRO A 37 3.08 16.71 17.36
N SER A 38 2.40 15.71 16.88
CA SER A 38 2.71 14.28 17.10
C SER A 38 3.02 13.55 15.81
N GLU A 39 3.27 14.25 14.72
CA GLU A 39 3.53 13.67 13.41
C GLU A 39 4.91 14.03 12.88
N ILE A 40 5.42 13.23 11.98
CA ILE A 40 6.69 13.44 11.29
C ILE A 40 6.44 13.79 9.82
N THR A 41 7.26 14.67 9.29
CA THR A 41 7.26 15.02 7.87
C THR A 41 8.66 14.88 7.27
N PHE A 42 8.82 15.16 5.98
CA PHE A 42 10.14 15.28 5.36
C PHE A 42 10.26 16.58 4.59
N ALA A 43 11.49 17.04 4.44
CA ALA A 43 11.81 18.19 3.61
C ALA A 43 13.10 17.98 2.81
N VAL A 44 13.08 18.52 1.61
CA VAL A 44 14.24 18.70 0.72
C VAL A 44 14.13 20.09 0.11
N ASP A 45 15.24 20.62 -0.42
CA ASP A 45 15.21 21.90 -1.11
C ASP A 45 14.11 21.94 -2.19
N PRO A 46 13.38 23.07 -2.31
CA PRO A 46 13.51 24.35 -1.59
C PRO A 46 12.65 24.49 -0.30
N HIS A 47 12.11 23.39 0.27
CA HIS A 47 11.10 23.41 1.33
C HIS A 47 11.66 23.34 2.77
N LEU A 48 12.97 23.50 2.95
CA LEU A 48 13.59 23.40 4.28
C LEU A 48 13.13 24.50 5.24
N GLU A 49 12.99 25.74 4.77
CA GLU A 49 12.50 26.85 5.60
C GLU A 49 11.04 26.66 6.04
N GLU A 50 10.20 26.18 5.13
CA GLU A 50 8.80 25.82 5.43
C GLU A 50 8.73 24.73 6.51
N ALA A 51 9.61 23.73 6.41
CA ALA A 51 9.67 22.64 7.37
C ALA A 51 10.13 23.08 8.77
N ILE A 52 11.00 24.07 8.89
CA ILE A 52 11.37 24.67 10.19
C ILE A 52 10.14 25.30 10.84
N ALA A 53 9.31 25.99 10.07
CA ALA A 53 8.14 26.72 10.57
C ALA A 53 6.89 25.81 10.78
N CYS A 54 6.87 24.59 10.26
CA CYS A 54 5.69 23.70 10.36
C CYS A 54 5.46 23.20 11.80
N ASN A 55 4.29 22.60 12.04
CA ASN A 55 3.91 22.06 13.35
C ASN A 55 4.37 20.63 13.61
N ALA A 56 5.06 19.97 12.65
CA ALA A 56 5.51 18.61 12.84
C ALA A 56 6.43 18.46 14.06
N ALA A 57 6.34 17.33 14.75
CA ALA A 57 7.20 16.97 15.88
C ALA A 57 8.66 16.82 15.46
N ALA A 58 8.91 16.29 14.27
CA ALA A 58 10.24 16.11 13.69
C ALA A 58 10.18 16.17 12.17
N VAL A 59 11.33 16.45 11.55
CA VAL A 59 11.47 16.51 10.09
C VAL A 59 12.57 15.57 9.62
N ILE A 60 12.30 14.77 8.61
CA ILE A 60 13.32 13.98 7.93
C ILE A 60 14.00 14.87 6.88
N ILE A 61 15.31 14.99 6.96
CA ILE A 61 16.10 15.83 6.04
C ILE A 61 17.30 15.07 5.50
N GLN A 62 17.93 15.63 4.49
CA GLN A 62 19.14 15.05 3.91
C GLN A 62 20.34 15.20 4.85
N GLU A 63 21.26 14.24 4.83
CA GLU A 63 22.38 14.16 5.80
C GLU A 63 23.36 15.33 5.72
N ASP A 64 23.47 15.98 4.56
CA ASP A 64 24.35 17.11 4.27
C ASP A 64 23.76 18.49 4.60
N VAL A 65 22.52 18.54 5.05
CA VAL A 65 21.88 19.80 5.50
C VAL A 65 22.43 20.20 6.87
N ASP A 66 23.09 21.35 6.96
CA ASP A 66 23.62 21.91 8.19
C ASP A 66 22.76 23.05 8.74
N GLY A 67 22.82 23.26 10.06
CA GLY A 67 22.15 24.39 10.72
C GLY A 67 20.63 24.28 10.80
N PHE A 68 20.04 23.11 10.58
CA PHE A 68 18.60 22.92 10.70
C PHE A 68 18.19 23.04 12.18
N SER A 69 17.35 24.02 12.51
CA SER A 69 17.08 24.45 13.88
C SER A 69 15.97 23.71 14.59
N LYS A 70 15.29 22.76 13.89
CA LYS A 70 14.21 21.94 14.44
C LYS A 70 14.67 20.51 14.65
N THR A 71 14.00 19.77 15.54
CA THR A 71 14.17 18.33 15.69
C THR A 71 14.10 17.63 14.34
N CYS A 72 15.15 16.90 14.00
CA CYS A 72 15.21 16.26 12.70
C CYS A 72 15.89 14.88 12.75
N ILE A 73 15.63 14.10 11.71
CA ILE A 73 16.33 12.85 11.42
C ILE A 73 17.04 13.01 10.09
N LYS A 74 18.37 12.98 10.12
CA LYS A 74 19.22 13.06 8.93
C LYS A 74 19.34 11.68 8.29
N VAL A 75 19.06 11.60 6.98
CA VAL A 75 19.12 10.35 6.19
C VAL A 75 19.71 10.62 4.80
N LYS A 76 20.19 9.59 4.12
CA LYS A 76 20.68 9.72 2.74
C LYS A 76 19.57 10.10 1.75
N ASN A 77 18.39 9.51 1.89
CA ASN A 77 17.25 9.74 1.00
C ASN A 77 15.97 10.02 1.81
N PRO A 78 15.62 11.30 2.05
CA PRO A 78 14.44 11.66 2.83
C PRO A 78 13.12 11.16 2.26
N ARG A 79 12.99 11.11 0.93
CA ARG A 79 11.77 10.64 0.26
C ARG A 79 11.55 9.15 0.47
N GLU A 80 12.59 8.36 0.35
CA GLU A 80 12.54 6.91 0.59
C GLU A 80 12.22 6.62 2.06
N ALA A 81 12.91 7.29 2.98
CA ALA A 81 12.67 7.18 4.41
C ALA A 81 11.22 7.53 4.77
N PHE A 82 10.68 8.59 4.18
CA PHE A 82 9.29 8.99 4.40
C PHE A 82 8.29 7.96 3.85
N ASN A 83 8.55 7.36 2.69
CA ASN A 83 7.71 6.30 2.14
C ASN A 83 7.68 5.06 3.05
N ILE A 84 8.81 4.71 3.68
CA ILE A 84 8.84 3.64 4.69
C ILE A 84 7.89 3.98 5.85
N LEU A 85 7.92 5.21 6.35
CA LEU A 85 7.05 5.64 7.44
C LEU A 85 5.57 5.70 7.04
N LEU A 86 5.26 6.14 5.83
CA LEU A 86 3.87 6.11 5.34
C LEU A 86 3.30 4.68 5.37
N ASN A 87 4.09 3.68 5.00
CA ASN A 87 3.68 2.28 5.09
C ASN A 87 3.51 1.81 6.54
N ILE A 88 4.38 2.23 7.46
CA ILE A 88 4.31 1.88 8.89
C ILE A 88 3.09 2.50 9.56
N PHE A 89 2.78 3.77 9.25
CA PHE A 89 1.65 4.48 9.84
C PHE A 89 0.33 4.32 9.09
N LYS A 90 0.36 3.63 7.94
CA LYS A 90 -0.87 3.31 7.19
C LYS A 90 -1.84 2.54 8.10
N PRO A 91 -3.11 2.95 8.19
CA PRO A 91 -4.11 2.17 8.88
C PRO A 91 -4.23 0.78 8.22
N GLU A 92 -4.06 -0.27 9.01
CA GLU A 92 -4.36 -1.63 8.55
C GLU A 92 -5.87 -1.81 8.53
N LEU A 93 -6.43 -1.99 7.35
CA LEU A 93 -7.77 -2.51 7.20
C LEU A 93 -7.69 -4.02 7.45
N LYS A 94 -8.17 -4.48 8.59
CA LYS A 94 -8.27 -5.91 8.87
C LYS A 94 -9.41 -6.48 8.03
N VAL A 95 -9.06 -7.28 7.06
CA VAL A 95 -9.99 -8.07 6.26
C VAL A 95 -10.17 -9.42 6.94
N GLU A 96 -11.41 -9.78 7.26
CA GLU A 96 -11.71 -11.12 7.77
C GLU A 96 -11.45 -12.15 6.68
N LYS A 97 -10.69 -13.18 7.00
CA LYS A 97 -10.33 -14.27 6.06
C LYS A 97 -11.46 -15.31 6.02
N VAL A 98 -12.57 -14.92 5.40
CA VAL A 98 -13.77 -15.74 5.25
C VAL A 98 -14.29 -15.69 3.81
N ILE A 99 -14.96 -16.76 3.40
CA ILE A 99 -15.67 -16.81 2.12
C ILE A 99 -17.12 -16.46 2.38
N SER A 100 -17.59 -15.36 1.79
CA SER A 100 -18.98 -14.93 1.92
C SER A 100 -19.94 -15.94 1.31
N SER A 101 -21.03 -16.22 2.01
CA SER A 101 -22.13 -17.03 1.47
C SER A 101 -22.87 -16.39 0.29
N LYS A 102 -22.63 -15.10 0.03
CA LYS A 102 -23.17 -14.37 -1.14
C LYS A 102 -22.20 -14.33 -2.32
N ALA A 103 -21.01 -14.88 -2.19
CA ALA A 103 -20.12 -15.06 -3.30
C ALA A 103 -20.54 -16.28 -4.13
N HIS A 104 -20.35 -16.20 -5.45
CA HIS A 104 -20.50 -17.36 -6.32
C HIS A 104 -19.14 -18.05 -6.50
N ILE A 105 -19.11 -19.33 -6.21
CA ILE A 105 -17.94 -20.18 -6.43
C ILE A 105 -18.32 -21.28 -7.42
N GLY A 106 -17.68 -21.27 -8.57
CA GLY A 106 -17.90 -22.25 -9.64
C GLY A 106 -17.40 -23.67 -9.31
N LYS A 107 -17.54 -24.56 -10.27
CA LYS A 107 -17.11 -25.96 -10.12
C LYS A 107 -15.59 -26.07 -10.19
N ASN A 108 -15.02 -26.98 -9.41
CA ASN A 108 -13.59 -27.31 -9.41
C ASN A 108 -12.67 -26.09 -9.12
N VAL A 109 -13.17 -25.03 -8.51
CA VAL A 109 -12.35 -23.91 -8.05
C VAL A 109 -11.42 -24.41 -6.95
N LYS A 110 -10.14 -24.09 -7.06
CA LYS A 110 -9.15 -24.34 -6.01
C LYS A 110 -8.93 -23.07 -5.23
N ILE A 111 -9.10 -23.12 -3.92
CA ILE A 111 -8.92 -21.99 -3.02
C ILE A 111 -7.88 -22.38 -1.98
N GLY A 112 -6.87 -21.54 -1.83
CA GLY A 112 -5.80 -21.69 -0.85
C GLY A 112 -6.22 -21.40 0.59
N GLU A 113 -5.24 -21.32 1.47
CA GLU A 113 -5.45 -21.01 2.90
C GLU A 113 -5.58 -19.51 3.12
N ASP A 114 -6.28 -19.11 4.20
CA ASP A 114 -6.44 -17.72 4.64
C ASP A 114 -6.93 -16.75 3.54
N VAL A 115 -7.85 -17.21 2.68
CA VAL A 115 -8.44 -16.39 1.61
C VAL A 115 -9.67 -15.64 2.12
N ALA A 116 -9.80 -14.36 1.73
CA ALA A 116 -11.01 -13.57 1.91
C ALA A 116 -11.75 -13.45 0.57
N ILE A 117 -13.01 -13.85 0.53
CA ILE A 117 -13.88 -13.65 -0.64
C ILE A 117 -15.15 -12.96 -0.16
N MET A 118 -15.32 -11.70 -0.57
CA MET A 118 -16.39 -10.85 -0.08
C MET A 118 -17.69 -11.01 -0.89
N ASP A 119 -18.73 -10.33 -0.42
CA ASP A 119 -20.07 -10.41 -1.00
C ASP A 119 -20.07 -10.11 -2.52
N PHE A 120 -20.83 -10.90 -3.27
CA PHE A 120 -21.05 -10.72 -4.71
C PHE A 120 -19.80 -10.88 -5.60
N ALA A 121 -18.69 -11.38 -5.06
CA ALA A 121 -17.62 -11.85 -5.91
C ALA A 121 -18.09 -13.07 -6.72
N TYR A 122 -17.67 -13.14 -7.98
CA TYR A 122 -18.00 -14.24 -8.89
C TYR A 122 -16.71 -14.91 -9.35
N ILE A 123 -16.50 -16.15 -8.91
CA ILE A 123 -15.36 -16.98 -9.28
C ILE A 123 -15.88 -18.12 -10.11
N ASP A 124 -15.47 -18.16 -11.37
CA ASP A 124 -15.98 -19.09 -12.37
C ASP A 124 -15.25 -20.45 -12.31
N ASP A 125 -15.73 -21.40 -13.09
CA ASP A 125 -15.28 -22.80 -13.07
C ASP A 125 -13.76 -22.94 -13.31
N ASN A 126 -13.13 -23.85 -12.58
CA ASN A 126 -11.72 -24.24 -12.69
C ASN A 126 -10.71 -23.09 -12.39
N ALA A 127 -11.16 -22.00 -11.80
CA ALA A 127 -10.25 -20.93 -11.34
C ALA A 127 -9.35 -21.41 -10.18
N ILE A 128 -8.20 -20.76 -10.02
CA ILE A 128 -7.24 -21.08 -8.96
C ILE A 128 -6.94 -19.82 -8.18
N ILE A 129 -7.18 -19.85 -6.86
CA ILE A 129 -6.92 -18.78 -5.92
C ILE A 129 -5.85 -19.27 -4.95
N GLY A 130 -4.74 -18.55 -4.88
CA GLY A 130 -3.62 -18.84 -3.98
C GLY A 130 -3.90 -18.43 -2.53
N ASP A 131 -2.92 -18.70 -1.66
CA ASP A 131 -3.02 -18.43 -0.23
C ASP A 131 -3.05 -16.93 0.05
N ASN A 132 -3.75 -16.54 1.11
CA ASN A 132 -3.82 -15.17 1.61
C ASN A 132 -4.31 -14.13 0.58
N VAL A 133 -5.04 -14.55 -0.44
CA VAL A 133 -5.65 -13.66 -1.44
C VAL A 133 -6.86 -12.95 -0.82
N GLU A 134 -7.03 -11.66 -1.16
CA GLU A 134 -8.19 -10.86 -0.78
C GLU A 134 -8.99 -10.45 -2.02
N ILE A 135 -10.23 -10.90 -2.08
CA ILE A 135 -11.16 -10.66 -3.19
C ILE A 135 -12.31 -9.81 -2.66
N TYR A 136 -12.31 -8.55 -3.07
CA TYR A 136 -13.30 -7.56 -2.65
C TYR A 136 -14.64 -7.72 -3.38
N PRO A 137 -15.69 -6.99 -2.98
CA PRO A 137 -17.02 -7.17 -3.57
C PRO A 137 -17.06 -6.94 -5.08
N ASN A 138 -17.92 -7.68 -5.77
CA ASN A 138 -18.16 -7.57 -7.22
C ASN A 138 -16.93 -7.85 -8.10
N VAL A 139 -15.92 -8.52 -7.58
CA VAL A 139 -14.80 -9.01 -8.41
C VAL A 139 -15.28 -10.18 -9.25
N TYR A 140 -14.90 -10.19 -10.53
CA TYR A 140 -15.09 -11.31 -11.44
C TYR A 140 -13.75 -12.01 -11.72
N ILE A 141 -13.71 -13.33 -11.56
CA ILE A 141 -12.58 -14.17 -11.94
C ILE A 141 -13.10 -15.24 -12.90
N GLY A 142 -12.66 -15.16 -14.16
CA GLY A 142 -13.12 -16.00 -15.25
C GLY A 142 -12.58 -17.44 -15.21
N GLN A 143 -13.14 -18.28 -16.08
CA GLN A 143 -12.77 -19.69 -16.16
C GLN A 143 -11.28 -19.89 -16.41
N TYR A 144 -10.67 -20.83 -15.67
CA TYR A 144 -9.25 -21.16 -15.75
C TYR A 144 -8.31 -20.00 -15.44
N ALA A 145 -8.81 -18.87 -14.92
CA ALA A 145 -7.96 -17.79 -14.44
C ALA A 145 -7.26 -18.20 -13.13
N SER A 146 -6.12 -17.59 -12.86
CA SER A 146 -5.40 -17.81 -11.61
C SER A 146 -4.97 -16.51 -10.97
N VAL A 147 -5.06 -16.47 -9.63
CA VAL A 147 -4.58 -15.37 -8.79
C VAL A 147 -3.66 -15.97 -7.75
N ASP A 148 -2.39 -15.60 -7.80
CA ASP A 148 -1.37 -16.15 -6.91
C ASP A 148 -1.38 -15.48 -5.53
N GLU A 149 -0.64 -16.03 -4.59
CA GLU A 149 -0.62 -15.71 -3.16
C GLU A 149 -0.38 -14.23 -2.83
N ASN A 150 -0.93 -13.79 -1.69
CA ASN A 150 -0.81 -12.42 -1.14
C ASN A 150 -1.30 -11.32 -2.09
N THR A 151 -2.18 -11.62 -3.03
CA THR A 151 -2.70 -10.67 -4.01
C THR A 151 -4.03 -10.09 -3.53
N ILE A 152 -4.24 -8.80 -3.78
CA ILE A 152 -5.45 -8.07 -3.42
C ILE A 152 -6.15 -7.59 -4.69
N LEU A 153 -7.40 -8.01 -4.86
CA LEU A 153 -8.26 -7.56 -5.94
C LEU A 153 -9.35 -6.65 -5.35
N HIS A 154 -9.25 -5.34 -5.60
CA HIS A 154 -10.25 -4.38 -5.14
C HIS A 154 -11.57 -4.49 -5.89
N SER A 155 -12.61 -3.78 -5.40
CA SER A 155 -13.98 -3.94 -5.88
C SER A 155 -14.13 -3.75 -7.38
N GLY A 156 -14.91 -4.61 -8.02
CA GLY A 156 -15.22 -4.52 -9.45
C GLY A 156 -14.07 -4.90 -10.39
N VAL A 157 -12.96 -5.41 -9.89
CA VAL A 157 -11.87 -5.96 -10.73
C VAL A 157 -12.39 -7.14 -11.53
N SER A 158 -12.03 -7.22 -12.81
CA SER A 158 -12.33 -8.35 -13.69
C SER A 158 -11.03 -8.99 -14.18
N VAL A 159 -10.83 -10.25 -13.82
CA VAL A 159 -9.76 -11.09 -14.38
C VAL A 159 -10.40 -12.03 -15.39
N ARG A 160 -10.12 -11.81 -16.68
CA ARG A 160 -10.71 -12.60 -17.76
C ARG A 160 -10.23 -14.06 -17.73
N GLU A 161 -10.95 -14.88 -18.45
CA GLU A 161 -10.66 -16.31 -18.63
C GLU A 161 -9.20 -16.54 -19.08
N TYR A 162 -8.58 -17.59 -18.55
CA TYR A 162 -7.18 -18.00 -18.80
C TYR A 162 -6.10 -16.98 -18.40
N CYS A 163 -6.47 -15.85 -17.80
CA CYS A 163 -5.52 -14.85 -17.33
C CYS A 163 -4.86 -15.27 -16.03
N LYS A 164 -3.64 -14.80 -15.81
CA LYS A 164 -2.87 -15.02 -14.58
C LYS A 164 -2.49 -13.71 -13.93
N VAL A 165 -2.77 -13.61 -12.64
CA VAL A 165 -2.27 -12.56 -11.76
C VAL A 165 -1.22 -13.17 -10.85
N GLY A 166 -0.02 -12.58 -10.80
CA GLY A 166 1.10 -13.09 -10.00
C GLY A 166 0.94 -12.84 -8.51
N LYS A 167 2.02 -13.09 -7.75
CA LYS A 167 2.08 -12.92 -6.30
C LYS A 167 2.27 -11.47 -5.89
N ASN A 168 1.75 -11.11 -4.69
CA ASN A 168 1.94 -9.79 -4.06
C ASN A 168 1.49 -8.62 -4.94
N VAL A 169 0.45 -8.82 -5.76
CA VAL A 169 -0.11 -7.81 -6.65
C VAL A 169 -1.29 -7.11 -5.97
N ILE A 170 -1.42 -5.81 -6.16
CA ILE A 170 -2.61 -5.05 -5.80
C ILE A 170 -3.24 -4.52 -7.08
N ILE A 171 -4.49 -4.90 -7.35
CA ILE A 171 -5.25 -4.42 -8.49
C ILE A 171 -6.37 -3.52 -7.96
N HIS A 172 -6.37 -2.27 -8.43
CA HIS A 172 -7.34 -1.27 -7.98
C HIS A 172 -8.69 -1.41 -8.67
N ASP A 173 -9.69 -0.74 -8.09
CA ASP A 173 -11.11 -0.85 -8.44
C ASP A 173 -11.38 -0.73 -9.95
N ASN A 174 -12.29 -1.57 -10.44
CA ASN A 174 -12.77 -1.60 -11.83
C ASN A 174 -11.69 -1.82 -12.91
N THR A 175 -10.53 -2.33 -12.53
CA THR A 175 -9.49 -2.71 -13.50
C THR A 175 -9.86 -4.02 -14.20
N VAL A 176 -9.62 -4.10 -15.51
CA VAL A 176 -9.82 -5.31 -16.30
C VAL A 176 -8.47 -5.89 -16.72
N ILE A 177 -8.25 -7.16 -16.38
CA ILE A 177 -7.09 -7.94 -16.80
C ILE A 177 -7.52 -8.89 -17.90
N GLY A 178 -6.84 -8.81 -19.06
CA GLY A 178 -7.10 -9.69 -20.20
C GLY A 178 -8.18 -9.17 -21.15
N ALA A 179 -8.45 -7.85 -21.18
CA ALA A 179 -9.26 -7.26 -22.23
C ALA A 179 -8.60 -7.47 -23.61
N ASP A 180 -9.41 -7.56 -24.67
CA ASP A 180 -8.91 -7.73 -26.01
C ASP A 180 -7.97 -6.58 -26.41
N GLY A 181 -6.88 -6.93 -27.09
CA GLY A 181 -5.93 -5.93 -27.60
C GLY A 181 -6.52 -5.13 -28.77
N PHE A 182 -5.91 -3.99 -29.06
CA PHE A 182 -6.36 -3.06 -30.13
C PHE A 182 -5.98 -3.54 -31.55
N GLY A 183 -5.76 -4.81 -31.77
CA GLY A 183 -5.37 -5.33 -33.10
C GLY A 183 -6.54 -5.96 -33.83
N PHE A 184 -7.25 -5.18 -34.65
CA PHE A 184 -8.29 -5.73 -35.54
C PHE A 184 -7.74 -5.92 -36.95
N ILE A 185 -8.01 -7.09 -37.54
CA ILE A 185 -7.78 -7.34 -38.95
C ILE A 185 -9.14 -7.28 -39.65
N THR A 186 -9.34 -6.27 -40.48
CA THR A 186 -10.51 -6.20 -41.38
C THR A 186 -10.27 -7.17 -42.53
N LYS A 187 -11.15 -8.13 -42.72
CA LYS A 187 -11.24 -8.92 -43.94
C LYS A 187 -12.21 -8.24 -44.89
N ASP A 188 -11.70 -7.98 -46.08
CA ASP A 188 -12.52 -7.49 -47.23
C ASP A 188 -13.17 -6.10 -47.04
N GLY A 189 -12.34 -5.09 -46.81
CA GLY A 189 -12.65 -3.66 -46.91
C GLY A 189 -13.27 -3.00 -45.71
#